data_02c090d697ae3f5d3d50bd916e723bda
#
_entry.id   02c090d697ae3f5d3d50bd916e723bda
#
_cell.length_a   1.000
_cell.length_b   1.000
_cell.length_c   1.000
_cell.angle_alpha   90.00
_cell.angle_beta   90.00
_cell.angle_gamma   90.00
#
_symmetry.space_group_name_H-M   'P 1'
#
loop_
_entity.id
_entity.type
_entity.pdbx_description
1 polymer ?
#
loop_
_entity_poly.entity_id
_entity_poly.type
_entity_poly.pdbx_seq_one_letter_code
_entity_poly.pdbx_strand_id
1 'polypeptide(L)'
;MIRNACFMVLVATCFCSSSLVAGETRGVYLESRTCQVYTGPCFANAEVGLSGRNAIMAWSIEEGERAGVSLKGLHVVMLLDASQTLGFRGIDGPQHLKSVILVDERADQQQRQALVDFARQHSGRAGQYVVRIDTAPINMSLNKETLRGNLQAGKTLKLTTRKARPSDCICSNESAYYPPLVKLKTFVPGVTMEGYYKGRGLGSRWSTPGDRSSYMATFVY
;
A
#
# COMPACT_ATOMS: atom_id res chain seq x y z
N MET A 1 56.00 43.61 -37.99
CA MET A 1 54.56 43.42 -37.75
C MET A 1 54.32 41.95 -37.55
N ILE A 2 54.20 41.50 -36.31
CA ILE A 2 53.99 40.11 -35.93
C ILE A 2 52.58 40.03 -35.32
N ARG A 3 51.66 39.31 -36.00
CA ARG A 3 50.29 39.07 -35.55
C ARG A 3 50.24 37.79 -34.72
N ASN A 4 50.06 37.91 -33.43
CA ASN A 4 49.78 36.80 -32.53
C ASN A 4 48.35 36.34 -32.74
N ALA A 5 48.20 35.10 -33.19
CA ALA A 5 46.91 34.39 -33.22
C ALA A 5 46.74 33.62 -31.91
N CYS A 6 45.80 34.04 -31.10
CA CYS A 6 45.42 33.37 -29.84
C CYS A 6 44.46 32.22 -30.20
N PHE A 7 44.90 30.95 -30.04
CA PHE A 7 44.07 29.75 -30.22
C PHE A 7 43.31 29.52 -28.89
N MET A 8 42.01 29.76 -28.92
CA MET A 8 41.13 29.48 -27.80
C MET A 8 40.67 28.00 -27.89
N VAL A 9 41.23 27.16 -27.06
CA VAL A 9 40.80 25.72 -26.95
C VAL A 9 39.53 25.69 -26.11
N LEU A 10 38.41 25.38 -26.76
CA LEU A 10 37.11 25.15 -26.12
C LEU A 10 37.07 23.70 -25.58
N VAL A 11 37.27 23.53 -24.27
CA VAL A 11 37.08 22.22 -23.62
C VAL A 11 35.59 21.99 -23.41
N ALA A 12 34.98 21.18 -24.26
CA ALA A 12 33.62 20.70 -24.08
C ALA A 12 33.57 19.63 -22.98
N THR A 13 33.18 20.02 -21.78
CA THR A 13 32.88 19.07 -20.70
C THR A 13 31.56 18.38 -20.98
N CYS A 14 31.62 17.13 -21.48
CA CYS A 14 30.47 16.27 -21.66
C CYS A 14 29.96 15.81 -20.26
N PHE A 15 28.92 16.46 -19.75
CA PHE A 15 28.18 15.96 -18.58
C PHE A 15 27.39 14.71 -19.01
N CYS A 16 27.95 13.52 -18.74
CA CYS A 16 27.17 12.30 -18.77
C CYS A 16 26.15 12.33 -17.62
N SER A 17 24.92 12.76 -17.94
CA SER A 17 23.77 12.59 -17.06
C SER A 17 23.46 11.10 -17.00
N SER A 18 23.96 10.42 -15.96
CA SER A 18 23.55 9.07 -15.63
C SER A 18 22.07 9.14 -15.27
N SER A 19 21.20 8.71 -16.20
CA SER A 19 19.80 8.47 -15.90
C SER A 19 19.76 7.36 -14.86
N LEU A 20 19.52 7.69 -13.60
CA LEU A 20 19.18 6.73 -12.56
C LEU A 20 17.88 6.04 -13.02
N VAL A 21 18.00 4.89 -13.66
CA VAL A 21 16.88 3.99 -13.88
C VAL A 21 16.45 3.58 -12.48
N ALA A 22 15.29 4.07 -12.05
CA ALA A 22 14.70 3.62 -10.80
C ALA A 22 14.53 2.10 -10.92
N GLY A 23 15.26 1.33 -10.10
CA GLY A 23 15.19 -0.11 -10.10
C GLY A 23 13.77 -0.55 -9.78
N GLU A 24 13.31 -1.58 -10.50
CA GLU A 24 11.99 -2.18 -10.28
C GLU A 24 11.87 -2.67 -8.83
N THR A 25 10.85 -2.21 -8.11
CA THR A 25 10.59 -2.62 -6.72
C THR A 25 9.50 -3.67 -6.70
N ARG A 26 9.78 -4.85 -6.12
CA ARG A 26 8.85 -5.98 -6.09
C ARG A 26 8.72 -6.61 -4.71
N GLY A 27 7.56 -7.22 -4.48
CA GLY A 27 7.28 -7.88 -3.21
C GLY A 27 5.84 -8.35 -3.10
N VAL A 28 5.36 -8.46 -1.86
CA VAL A 28 4.00 -8.89 -1.55
C VAL A 28 3.19 -7.76 -0.89
N TYR A 29 1.90 -7.78 -1.18
CA TYR A 29 0.93 -6.79 -0.74
C TYR A 29 -0.23 -7.45 -0.01
N LEU A 30 -0.64 -6.84 1.10
CA LEU A 30 -1.86 -7.18 1.85
C LEU A 30 -2.72 -5.94 2.02
N GLU A 31 -4.03 -6.11 1.82
CA GLU A 31 -5.03 -5.08 2.06
C GLU A 31 -6.19 -5.66 2.85
N SER A 32 -6.75 -4.88 3.77
CA SER A 32 -8.04 -5.18 4.40
C SER A 32 -8.82 -3.89 4.59
N ARG A 33 -10.15 -3.97 4.45
CA ARG A 33 -11.10 -2.86 4.63
C ARG A 33 -12.17 -3.19 5.65
N THR A 34 -12.91 -2.17 6.05
CA THR A 34 -14.08 -2.31 6.95
C THR A 34 -15.39 -2.56 6.18
N CYS A 35 -15.31 -3.18 5.01
CA CYS A 35 -16.45 -3.66 4.22
C CYS A 35 -16.08 -4.94 3.48
N GLN A 36 -17.06 -5.64 2.93
CA GLN A 36 -16.81 -6.74 2.04
C GLN A 36 -16.37 -6.21 0.65
N VAL A 37 -15.15 -6.53 0.22
CA VAL A 37 -14.58 -6.07 -1.05
C VAL A 37 -14.86 -7.03 -2.20
N TYR A 38 -15.10 -8.29 -1.88
CA TYR A 38 -15.49 -9.34 -2.83
C TYR A 38 -16.88 -9.83 -2.46
N THR A 39 -17.88 -9.42 -3.23
CA THR A 39 -19.29 -9.59 -2.91
C THR A 39 -20.18 -9.37 -4.13
N GLY A 40 -21.45 -9.71 -4.02
CA GLY A 40 -22.46 -9.40 -5.03
C GLY A 40 -22.88 -7.93 -5.00
N PRO A 41 -23.38 -7.40 -6.14
CA PRO A 41 -23.74 -5.98 -6.28
C PRO A 41 -24.85 -5.53 -5.32
N CYS A 42 -25.80 -6.37 -5.02
CA CYS A 42 -26.89 -6.01 -4.10
C CYS A 42 -26.36 -5.71 -2.69
N PHE A 43 -25.45 -6.56 -2.20
CA PHE A 43 -24.85 -6.38 -0.88
C PHE A 43 -23.92 -5.16 -0.85
N ALA A 44 -23.07 -5.02 -1.87
CA ALA A 44 -22.18 -3.88 -1.98
C ALA A 44 -22.93 -2.56 -2.02
N ASN A 45 -24.03 -2.46 -2.79
CA ASN A 45 -24.84 -1.25 -2.87
C ASN A 45 -25.51 -0.91 -1.53
N ALA A 46 -25.88 -1.90 -0.73
CA ALA A 46 -26.45 -1.67 0.60
C ALA A 46 -25.40 -1.14 1.61
N GLU A 47 -24.14 -1.46 1.42
CA GLU A 47 -23.04 -1.00 2.30
C GLU A 47 -22.42 0.35 1.89
N VAL A 48 -22.66 0.82 0.67
CA VAL A 48 -22.08 2.08 0.16
C VAL A 48 -22.43 3.26 1.07
N GLY A 49 -21.40 3.99 1.49
CA GLY A 49 -21.54 5.12 2.39
C GLY A 49 -21.70 4.75 3.88
N LEU A 50 -22.02 3.50 4.21
CA LEU A 50 -22.19 3.02 5.58
C LEU A 50 -20.92 2.38 6.15
N SER A 51 -20.22 1.60 5.34
CA SER A 51 -19.01 0.85 5.73
C SER A 51 -17.85 1.11 4.77
N GLY A 52 -16.71 0.41 4.94
CA GLY A 52 -15.58 0.53 4.04
C GLY A 52 -14.79 1.83 4.15
N ARG A 53 -14.89 2.51 5.26
CA ARG A 53 -14.24 3.81 5.50
C ARG A 53 -12.80 3.69 5.98
N ASN A 54 -12.42 2.52 6.51
CA ASN A 54 -11.09 2.27 7.01
C ASN A 54 -10.39 1.19 6.19
N ALA A 55 -9.07 1.32 6.05
CA ALA A 55 -8.27 0.33 5.36
C ALA A 55 -6.89 0.17 6.00
N ILE A 56 -6.35 -1.04 5.86
CA ILE A 56 -4.96 -1.41 6.07
C ILE A 56 -4.39 -1.71 4.69
N MET A 57 -3.28 -1.08 4.32
CA MET A 57 -2.52 -1.31 3.10
C MET A 57 -1.08 -1.59 3.51
N ALA A 58 -0.53 -2.75 3.16
CA ALA A 58 0.79 -3.15 3.62
C ALA A 58 1.63 -3.73 2.49
N TRP A 59 2.89 -3.34 2.43
CA TRP A 59 3.88 -3.82 1.49
C TRP A 59 5.06 -4.43 2.22
N SER A 60 5.47 -5.61 1.79
CA SER A 60 6.75 -6.23 2.14
C SER A 60 7.61 -6.24 0.88
N ILE A 61 8.71 -5.52 0.90
CA ILE A 61 9.60 -5.35 -0.25
C ILE A 61 10.60 -6.51 -0.25
N GLU A 62 10.50 -7.38 -1.25
CA GLU A 62 11.40 -8.52 -1.42
C GLU A 62 12.69 -8.11 -2.13
N GLU A 63 12.57 -7.20 -3.11
CA GLU A 63 13.68 -6.62 -3.86
C GLU A 63 13.35 -5.23 -4.37
N GLY A 64 14.37 -4.43 -4.57
CA GLY A 64 14.28 -3.10 -5.16
C GLY A 64 14.95 -2.02 -4.32
N GLU A 65 15.07 -0.88 -4.96
CA GLU A 65 15.64 0.33 -4.38
C GLU A 65 14.84 1.56 -4.77
N ARG A 66 15.03 2.63 -4.03
CA ARG A 66 14.46 3.93 -4.34
C ARG A 66 15.51 5.01 -4.15
N ALA A 67 15.76 5.78 -5.22
CA ALA A 67 16.82 6.80 -5.23
C ALA A 67 18.18 6.26 -4.74
N GLY A 68 18.56 5.05 -5.15
CA GLY A 68 19.80 4.39 -4.75
C GLY A 68 19.80 3.80 -3.33
N VAL A 69 18.67 3.86 -2.61
CA VAL A 69 18.52 3.31 -1.26
C VAL A 69 17.81 1.95 -1.35
N SER A 70 18.48 0.88 -0.94
CA SER A 70 17.90 -0.47 -0.92
C SER A 70 16.78 -0.57 0.12
N LEU A 71 15.62 -1.07 -0.32
CA LEU A 71 14.45 -1.33 0.54
C LEU A 71 14.24 -2.83 0.81
N LYS A 72 15.15 -3.68 0.32
CA LYS A 72 15.03 -5.13 0.43
C LYS A 72 14.83 -5.60 1.88
N GLY A 73 13.81 -6.43 2.09
CA GLY A 73 13.48 -7.03 3.37
C GLY A 73 12.80 -6.08 4.37
N LEU A 74 12.45 -4.85 3.94
CA LEU A 74 11.75 -3.87 4.76
C LEU A 74 10.25 -3.85 4.47
N HIS A 75 9.50 -3.33 5.41
CA HIS A 75 8.05 -3.25 5.37
C HIS A 75 7.56 -1.83 5.56
N VAL A 76 6.43 -1.51 4.94
CA VAL A 76 5.70 -0.27 5.19
C VAL A 76 4.20 -0.53 5.18
N VAL A 77 3.48 0.15 6.05
CA VAL A 77 2.03 0.05 6.17
C VAL A 77 1.42 1.44 6.09
N MET A 78 0.33 1.55 5.35
CA MET A 78 -0.53 2.73 5.35
C MET A 78 -1.90 2.36 5.90
N LEU A 79 -2.39 3.18 6.80
CA LEU A 79 -3.67 3.05 7.45
C LEU A 79 -4.55 4.22 7.06
N LEU A 80 -5.80 3.96 6.73
CA LEU A 80 -6.72 4.96 6.21
C LEU A 80 -7.95 5.11 7.10
N ASP A 81 -8.41 6.37 7.18
CA ASP A 81 -9.73 6.74 7.68
C ASP A 81 -10.36 7.73 6.69
N ALA A 82 -11.57 7.43 6.24
CA ALA A 82 -12.28 8.19 5.22
C ALA A 82 -13.70 8.52 5.63
N SER A 83 -14.26 9.60 5.07
CA SER A 83 -15.66 9.98 5.30
C SER A 83 -16.67 9.09 4.56
N GLN A 84 -16.21 8.32 3.57
CA GLN A 84 -17.06 7.46 2.73
C GLN A 84 -16.35 6.16 2.40
N THR A 85 -17.10 5.20 1.84
CA THR A 85 -16.57 3.92 1.36
C THR A 85 -15.43 4.11 0.37
N LEU A 86 -14.29 3.48 0.64
CA LEU A 86 -13.08 3.56 -0.17
C LEU A 86 -13.21 2.70 -1.45
N GLY A 87 -12.70 3.22 -2.58
CA GLY A 87 -12.53 2.47 -3.82
C GLY A 87 -13.81 2.18 -4.61
N PHE A 88 -14.92 2.80 -4.28
CA PHE A 88 -16.13 2.73 -5.10
C PHE A 88 -16.00 3.63 -6.33
N ARG A 89 -16.24 3.07 -7.51
CA ARG A 89 -16.05 3.79 -8.79
C ARG A 89 -17.23 4.66 -9.21
N GLY A 90 -18.37 4.54 -8.55
CA GLY A 90 -19.63 5.22 -8.92
C GLY A 90 -19.99 6.43 -8.08
N ILE A 91 -19.15 6.83 -7.14
CA ILE A 91 -19.39 7.98 -6.26
C ILE A 91 -18.12 8.83 -6.20
N ASP A 92 -18.26 10.13 -6.03
CA ASP A 92 -17.15 11.01 -5.73
C ASP A 92 -16.39 10.48 -4.53
N GLY A 93 -15.05 10.50 -4.63
CA GLY A 93 -14.20 9.98 -3.55
C GLY A 93 -14.45 10.72 -2.23
N PRO A 94 -13.97 10.16 -1.11
CA PRO A 94 -14.23 10.71 0.21
C PRO A 94 -13.82 12.19 0.30
N GLN A 95 -14.67 13.03 0.89
CA GLN A 95 -14.39 14.44 1.12
C GLN A 95 -13.28 14.63 2.16
N HIS A 96 -13.25 13.75 3.17
CA HIS A 96 -12.20 13.72 4.18
C HIS A 96 -11.50 12.37 4.13
N LEU A 97 -10.18 12.42 4.01
CA LEU A 97 -9.29 11.27 4.03
C LEU A 97 -8.12 11.60 4.94
N LYS A 98 -7.77 10.68 5.83
CA LYS A 98 -6.57 10.74 6.66
C LYS A 98 -5.81 9.45 6.50
N SER A 99 -4.49 9.55 6.46
CA SER A 99 -3.63 8.37 6.46
C SER A 99 -2.52 8.47 7.50
N VAL A 100 -2.15 7.32 8.04
CA VAL A 100 -0.99 7.14 8.93
C VAL A 100 -0.06 6.15 8.25
N ILE A 101 1.24 6.45 8.22
CA ILE A 101 2.27 5.52 7.74
C ILE A 101 2.99 4.92 8.94
N LEU A 102 3.10 3.60 8.97
CA LEU A 102 4.00 2.87 9.87
C LEU A 102 5.19 2.38 9.04
N VAL A 103 6.38 2.76 9.45
CA VAL A 103 7.65 2.39 8.82
C VAL A 103 8.35 1.35 9.67
N ASP A 104 8.96 0.37 9.04
CA ASP A 104 9.74 -0.66 9.69
C ASP A 104 10.83 -0.04 10.58
N GLU A 105 10.87 -0.42 11.85
CA GLU A 105 11.86 0.11 12.79
C GLU A 105 13.31 -0.27 12.46
N ARG A 106 13.50 -1.37 11.69
CA ARG A 106 14.81 -1.83 11.21
C ARG A 106 15.44 -0.90 10.16
N ALA A 107 14.62 -0.06 9.54
CA ALA A 107 15.06 0.89 8.53
C ALA A 107 15.92 1.98 9.14
N ASP A 108 17.04 2.31 8.51
CA ASP A 108 17.82 3.51 8.83
C ASP A 108 17.10 4.81 8.39
N GLN A 109 17.69 5.96 8.60
CA GLN A 109 17.06 7.25 8.30
C GLN A 109 16.77 7.43 6.81
N GLN A 110 17.67 7.02 5.92
CA GLN A 110 17.48 7.14 4.47
C GLN A 110 16.42 6.15 3.99
N GLN A 111 16.46 4.92 4.48
CA GLN A 111 15.47 3.90 4.20
C GLN A 111 14.06 4.28 4.68
N ARG A 112 13.94 4.91 5.87
CA ARG A 112 12.64 5.41 6.37
C ARG A 112 12.04 6.45 5.43
N GLN A 113 12.84 7.42 4.99
CA GLN A 113 12.35 8.40 4.03
C GLN A 113 11.95 7.74 2.71
N ALA A 114 12.76 6.85 2.18
CA ALA A 114 12.46 6.13 0.94
C ALA A 114 11.19 5.26 1.05
N LEU A 115 10.95 4.60 2.20
CA LEU A 115 9.71 3.85 2.47
C LEU A 115 8.48 4.76 2.55
N VAL A 116 8.59 5.93 3.16
CA VAL A 116 7.52 6.93 3.19
C VAL A 116 7.17 7.40 1.79
N ASP A 117 8.17 7.73 0.99
CA ASP A 117 7.98 8.17 -0.39
C ASP A 117 7.42 7.06 -1.29
N PHE A 118 7.85 5.82 -1.07
CA PHE A 118 7.29 4.63 -1.72
C PHE A 118 5.79 4.49 -1.38
N ALA A 119 5.44 4.50 -0.11
CA ALA A 119 4.05 4.35 0.32
C ALA A 119 3.16 5.48 -0.22
N ARG A 120 3.64 6.73 -0.18
CA ARG A 120 2.92 7.88 -0.73
C ARG A 120 2.67 7.76 -2.24
N GLN A 121 3.68 7.34 -2.98
CA GLN A 121 3.58 7.21 -4.45
C GLN A 121 2.59 6.12 -4.86
N HIS A 122 2.60 4.99 -4.17
CA HIS A 122 1.83 3.81 -4.59
C HIS A 122 0.45 3.68 -3.95
N SER A 123 0.08 4.57 -3.01
CA SER A 123 -1.21 4.57 -2.33
C SER A 123 -2.26 5.51 -2.93
N GLY A 124 -2.02 6.04 -4.12
CA GLY A 124 -2.94 6.96 -4.80
C GLY A 124 -3.24 8.22 -3.98
N ARG A 125 -4.52 8.59 -3.84
CA ARG A 125 -4.92 9.78 -3.06
C ARG A 125 -4.49 9.72 -1.59
N ALA A 126 -4.44 8.53 -1.00
CA ALA A 126 -4.09 8.37 0.42
C ALA A 126 -2.69 8.91 0.75
N GLY A 127 -1.76 8.84 -0.20
CA GLY A 127 -0.41 9.37 -0.04
C GLY A 127 -0.32 10.88 0.15
N GLN A 128 -1.37 11.63 -0.24
CA GLN A 128 -1.44 13.09 -0.13
C GLN A 128 -1.95 13.55 1.25
N TYR A 129 -2.63 12.69 2.00
CA TYR A 129 -3.32 13.03 3.25
C TYR A 129 -2.68 12.39 4.49
N VAL A 130 -1.35 12.24 4.47
CA VAL A 130 -0.59 11.66 5.58
C VAL A 130 -0.53 12.64 6.74
N VAL A 131 -1.21 12.31 7.84
CA VAL A 131 -1.28 13.14 9.04
C VAL A 131 -0.26 12.71 10.10
N ARG A 132 0.31 11.51 9.98
CA ARG A 132 1.28 10.96 10.93
C ARG A 132 2.15 9.88 10.31
N ILE A 133 3.40 9.85 10.73
CA ILE A 133 4.38 8.81 10.39
C ILE A 133 4.98 8.32 11.70
N ASP A 134 4.90 7.01 11.95
CA ASP A 134 5.49 6.36 13.11
C ASP A 134 6.40 5.22 12.66
N THR A 135 7.34 4.83 13.51
CA THR A 135 8.12 3.60 13.37
C THR A 135 7.50 2.50 14.24
N ALA A 136 7.54 1.26 13.76
CA ALA A 136 7.03 0.11 14.48
C ALA A 136 7.82 -1.16 14.14
N PRO A 137 7.89 -2.15 15.03
CA PRO A 137 8.32 -3.49 14.68
C PRO A 137 7.27 -4.12 13.76
N ILE A 138 7.55 -4.18 12.45
CA ILE A 138 6.63 -4.72 11.46
C ILE A 138 7.11 -6.11 11.04
N ASN A 139 6.23 -7.10 11.21
CA ASN A 139 6.39 -8.45 10.67
C ASN A 139 5.29 -8.70 9.65
N MET A 140 5.66 -8.97 8.41
CA MET A 140 4.72 -9.25 7.33
C MET A 140 5.19 -10.43 6.50
N SER A 141 4.26 -11.32 6.16
CA SER A 141 4.49 -12.45 5.27
C SER A 141 3.24 -12.78 4.47
N LEU A 142 3.44 -13.26 3.26
CA LEU A 142 2.41 -13.87 2.42
C LEU A 142 2.97 -15.19 1.88
N ASN A 143 2.37 -16.30 2.29
CA ASN A 143 2.64 -17.59 1.68
C ASN A 143 1.97 -17.62 0.28
N LYS A 144 2.77 -17.65 -0.77
CA LYS A 144 2.30 -17.56 -2.17
C LYS A 144 1.57 -18.83 -2.64
N GLU A 145 1.79 -19.96 -2.00
CA GLU A 145 1.15 -21.23 -2.35
C GLU A 145 -0.21 -21.37 -1.66
N THR A 146 -0.26 -21.17 -0.34
CA THR A 146 -1.47 -21.32 0.46
C THR A 146 -2.33 -20.08 0.50
N LEU A 147 -1.82 -18.95 0.01
CA LEU A 147 -2.45 -17.64 0.04
C LEU A 147 -2.94 -17.27 1.45
N ARG A 148 -2.02 -17.43 2.42
CA ARG A 148 -2.21 -16.96 3.80
C ARG A 148 -1.28 -15.79 4.05
N GLY A 149 -1.86 -14.67 4.46
CA GLY A 149 -1.13 -13.45 4.80
C GLY A 149 -1.17 -13.21 6.31
N ASN A 150 -0.05 -12.74 6.84
CA ASN A 150 0.08 -12.26 8.21
C ASN A 150 0.78 -10.92 8.22
N LEU A 151 0.27 -10.01 9.03
CA LEU A 151 0.85 -8.69 9.30
C LEU A 151 0.66 -8.38 10.77
N GLN A 152 1.73 -7.93 11.41
CA GLN A 152 1.69 -7.38 12.76
C GLN A 152 2.60 -6.16 12.82
N ALA A 153 2.11 -5.05 13.38
CA ALA A 153 2.92 -3.88 13.69
C ALA A 153 2.76 -3.53 15.17
N GLY A 154 3.74 -3.96 15.96
CA GLY A 154 3.72 -3.85 17.42
C GLY A 154 2.45 -4.46 18.02
N LYS A 155 1.85 -3.73 18.98
CA LYS A 155 0.57 -4.10 19.63
C LYS A 155 -0.64 -3.37 19.01
N THR A 156 -0.42 -2.50 18.03
CA THR A 156 -1.44 -1.58 17.52
C THR A 156 -2.14 -2.07 16.26
N LEU A 157 -1.51 -2.96 15.51
CA LEU A 157 -2.02 -3.47 14.25
C LEU A 157 -1.80 -4.97 14.12
N LYS A 158 -2.83 -5.69 13.70
CA LYS A 158 -2.75 -7.07 13.26
C LYS A 158 -3.67 -7.32 12.07
N LEU A 159 -3.24 -8.13 11.14
CA LEU A 159 -4.04 -8.61 10.02
C LEU A 159 -3.61 -10.04 9.68
N THR A 160 -4.55 -10.97 9.73
CA THR A 160 -4.37 -12.35 9.27
C THR A 160 -5.42 -12.64 8.21
N THR A 161 -4.98 -13.09 7.04
CA THR A 161 -5.84 -13.35 5.89
C THR A 161 -5.67 -14.76 5.36
N ARG A 162 -6.70 -15.26 4.71
CA ARG A 162 -6.66 -16.46 3.87
C ARG A 162 -7.39 -16.22 2.55
N LYS A 163 -7.10 -17.01 1.53
CA LYS A 163 -7.87 -17.01 0.29
C LYS A 163 -9.36 -17.24 0.56
N ALA A 164 -10.22 -16.49 -0.10
CA ALA A 164 -11.66 -16.74 -0.12
C ALA A 164 -11.96 -18.08 -0.81
N ARG A 165 -12.98 -18.78 -0.33
CA ARG A 165 -13.42 -20.09 -0.79
C ARG A 165 -14.86 -20.00 -1.29
N PRO A 166 -15.34 -20.92 -2.13
CA PRO A 166 -16.73 -20.94 -2.55
C PRO A 166 -17.73 -20.92 -1.39
N SER A 167 -17.38 -21.55 -0.26
CA SER A 167 -18.22 -21.56 0.97
C SER A 167 -18.31 -20.18 1.67
N ASP A 168 -17.45 -19.24 1.33
CA ASP A 168 -17.49 -17.87 1.86
C ASP A 168 -18.37 -16.96 0.98
N CYS A 169 -18.91 -17.46 -0.13
CA CYS A 169 -19.74 -16.70 -1.06
C CYS A 169 -21.15 -16.48 -0.52
N ILE A 170 -21.68 -15.28 -0.76
CA ILE A 170 -23.03 -14.88 -0.36
C ILE A 170 -24.02 -15.09 -1.52
N CYS A 171 -23.60 -14.82 -2.75
CA CYS A 171 -24.41 -14.97 -3.95
C CYS A 171 -23.57 -15.36 -5.18
N SER A 172 -24.27 -15.84 -6.23
CA SER A 172 -23.62 -16.40 -7.43
C SER A 172 -22.92 -15.39 -8.33
N ASN A 173 -23.22 -14.10 -8.20
CA ASN A 173 -22.66 -13.02 -9.03
C ASN A 173 -21.59 -12.20 -8.30
N GLU A 174 -20.83 -12.82 -7.43
CA GLU A 174 -19.79 -12.13 -6.69
C GLU A 174 -18.59 -11.75 -7.56
N SER A 175 -18.01 -10.61 -7.23
CA SER A 175 -16.84 -10.07 -7.90
C SER A 175 -16.01 -9.22 -6.94
N ALA A 176 -14.85 -8.74 -7.39
CA ALA A 176 -14.08 -7.71 -6.71
C ALA A 176 -14.78 -6.35 -6.88
N TYR A 177 -15.92 -6.18 -6.21
CA TYR A 177 -16.80 -5.02 -6.38
C TYR A 177 -16.09 -3.72 -5.96
N TYR A 178 -15.31 -3.77 -4.90
CA TYR A 178 -14.41 -2.69 -4.49
C TYR A 178 -12.96 -3.14 -4.75
N PRO A 179 -12.39 -2.87 -5.94
CA PRO A 179 -11.06 -3.32 -6.30
C PRO A 179 -9.98 -2.78 -5.34
N PRO A 180 -8.76 -3.36 -5.35
CA PRO A 180 -7.66 -2.89 -4.53
C PRO A 180 -7.41 -1.39 -4.65
N LEU A 181 -7.01 -0.76 -3.55
CA LEU A 181 -6.75 0.69 -3.48
C LEU A 181 -5.43 1.09 -4.18
N VAL A 182 -4.62 0.10 -4.54
CA VAL A 182 -3.36 0.28 -5.26
C VAL A 182 -3.43 -0.36 -6.63
N LYS A 183 -2.53 0.06 -7.54
CA LYS A 183 -2.40 -0.57 -8.86
C LYS A 183 -1.71 -1.92 -8.70
N LEU A 184 -2.39 -2.99 -9.09
CA LEU A 184 -1.89 -4.36 -9.09
C LEU A 184 -2.18 -5.01 -10.45
N LYS A 185 -1.26 -5.83 -10.95
CA LYS A 185 -1.49 -6.63 -12.16
C LYS A 185 -2.46 -7.79 -11.88
N THR A 186 -2.26 -8.44 -10.73
CA THR A 186 -3.09 -9.56 -10.26
C THR A 186 -3.28 -9.45 -8.77
N PHE A 187 -4.42 -9.90 -8.28
CA PHE A 187 -4.73 -9.98 -6.86
C PHE A 187 -5.70 -11.12 -6.57
N VAL A 188 -5.72 -11.58 -5.34
CA VAL A 188 -6.62 -12.64 -4.89
C VAL A 188 -7.48 -12.10 -3.76
N PRO A 189 -8.81 -12.21 -3.84
CA PRO A 189 -9.69 -11.85 -2.75
C PRO A 189 -9.50 -12.81 -1.56
N GLY A 190 -9.59 -12.26 -0.36
CA GLY A 190 -9.37 -12.97 0.86
C GLY A 190 -10.38 -12.66 1.96
N VAL A 191 -10.44 -13.57 2.93
CA VAL A 191 -11.15 -13.37 4.18
C VAL A 191 -10.17 -12.84 5.22
N THR A 192 -10.53 -11.77 5.88
CA THR A 192 -9.84 -11.26 7.06
C THR A 192 -10.20 -12.15 8.25
N MET A 193 -9.30 -13.03 8.64
CA MET A 193 -9.52 -13.94 9.79
C MET A 193 -9.43 -13.17 11.10
N GLU A 194 -8.49 -12.25 11.17
CA GLU A 194 -8.30 -11.32 12.26
C GLU A 194 -7.76 -10.01 11.66
N GLY A 195 -8.39 -8.89 11.95
CA GLY A 195 -7.95 -7.59 11.49
C GLY A 195 -8.33 -6.51 12.48
N TYR A 196 -7.36 -5.75 13.00
CA TYR A 196 -7.63 -4.61 13.84
C TYR A 196 -6.56 -3.53 13.74
N TYR A 197 -6.97 -2.31 14.01
CA TYR A 197 -6.10 -1.17 14.27
C TYR A 197 -6.52 -0.42 15.54
N LYS A 198 -5.55 -0.18 16.43
CA LYS A 198 -5.75 0.49 17.73
C LYS A 198 -4.74 1.64 17.94
N GLY A 199 -4.13 2.13 16.86
CA GLY A 199 -3.11 3.17 16.93
C GLY A 199 -3.66 4.59 17.08
N ARG A 200 -2.79 5.57 16.85
CA ARG A 200 -3.08 7.00 16.96
C ARG A 200 -3.08 7.67 15.58
N GLY A 201 -3.65 8.87 15.48
CA GLY A 201 -3.57 9.74 14.31
C GLY A 201 -4.82 9.75 13.45
N LEU A 202 -5.56 8.64 13.34
CA LEU A 202 -6.77 8.60 12.53
C LEU A 202 -8.02 9.06 13.29
N GLY A 203 -8.03 9.00 14.62
CA GLY A 203 -9.22 9.28 15.42
C GLY A 203 -10.19 8.09 15.51
N SER A 204 -9.96 7.03 14.73
CA SER A 204 -10.75 5.80 14.69
C SER A 204 -9.92 4.58 15.08
N ARG A 205 -10.63 3.57 15.58
CA ARG A 205 -10.12 2.22 15.84
C ARG A 205 -11.13 1.25 15.29
N TRP A 206 -10.67 0.14 14.70
CA TRP A 206 -11.58 -0.85 14.13
C TRP A 206 -11.09 -2.27 14.29
N SER A 207 -12.02 -3.20 14.12
CA SER A 207 -11.77 -4.64 14.03
C SER A 207 -12.75 -5.24 13.03
N THR A 208 -12.27 -6.08 12.14
CA THR A 208 -13.06 -6.69 11.06
C THR A 208 -12.71 -8.17 10.91
N PRO A 209 -13.11 -9.03 11.85
CA PRO A 209 -12.90 -10.47 11.70
C PRO A 209 -14.02 -11.13 10.88
N GLY A 210 -13.64 -12.11 10.07
CA GLY A 210 -14.59 -13.00 9.40
C GLY A 210 -15.14 -12.52 8.05
N ASP A 211 -14.79 -11.32 7.60
CA ASP A 211 -15.32 -10.71 6.38
C ASP A 211 -14.45 -11.00 5.14
N ARG A 212 -15.05 -11.04 3.95
CA ARG A 212 -14.36 -11.08 2.65
C ARG A 212 -13.86 -9.68 2.28
N SER A 213 -13.03 -9.14 3.15
CA SER A 213 -12.65 -7.73 3.18
C SER A 213 -11.19 -7.50 2.79
N SER A 214 -10.46 -8.54 2.35
CA SER A 214 -9.04 -8.43 2.09
C SER A 214 -8.63 -8.81 0.67
N TYR A 215 -7.48 -8.31 0.27
CA TYR A 215 -6.76 -8.70 -0.92
C TYR A 215 -5.33 -9.11 -0.58
N MET A 216 -4.85 -10.11 -1.31
CA MET A 216 -3.47 -10.60 -1.29
C MET A 216 -2.91 -10.53 -2.70
N ALA A 217 -1.69 -10.03 -2.85
CA ALA A 217 -1.07 -9.87 -4.16
C ALA A 217 0.45 -9.90 -4.09
N THR A 218 1.08 -10.08 -5.24
CA THR A 218 2.43 -9.61 -5.51
C THR A 218 2.36 -8.28 -6.24
N PHE A 219 3.33 -7.42 -6.03
CA PHE A 219 3.45 -6.17 -6.77
C PHE A 219 4.81 -6.07 -7.47
N VAL A 220 4.81 -5.28 -8.54
CA VAL A 220 5.99 -4.84 -9.29
C VAL A 220 5.72 -3.41 -9.74
N TYR A 221 6.54 -2.48 -9.25
CA TYR A 221 6.43 -1.05 -9.52
C TYR A 221 7.70 -0.48 -10.13
#